data_8fdced7bce827ddb8898a348800ce67f
#
_entry.id   8fdced7bce827ddb8898a348800ce67f
#
_cell.length_a   1.000
_cell.length_b   1.000
_cell.length_c   1.000
_cell.angle_alpha   90.00
_cell.angle_beta   90.00
_cell.angle_gamma   90.00
#
_symmetry.space_group_name_H-M   'P 1'
#
loop_
_entity.id
_entity.type
_entity.pdbx_description
1 polymer ?
#
loop_
_entity_poly.entity_id
_entity_poly.type
_entity_poly.pdbx_seq_one_letter_code
_entity_poly.pdbx_strand_id
1 'polypeptide(L)'
;MTNLLRLIDRISPWLLGPWRPASIVGYVVAVVFLCGSLAVIGLRITAQTNHEIDPFDQGAYVGMSKTMEGSWYPWYSDGTRNPLFPWLAAILLDPNDAEFFEKGKQLNVALAILATAAVSAFFASRVGPLAALNSCALCSLAALLPISTFFGAEPIFLVLFLFVCACAMRLLNENPLPLYLLLGVLTALAWLAKSSTTPFFILFLGFSIVRWLLSLSFGEKMPWHLRAPGWRPGRFLAGLLICLAAYFAIIAPRLVHAHKTWGSAFYNLPSFWFWADDWETCVNKYADCRQVRLATLPIEEQPTMQGYFHRHDLGDALVRLTNGVVVRLVQLFHPEAKWRLSVERKDKPKRIVLPHRGLYLIGLAALALVMCGVAASQGRLEKLGPITLPVLLSLTTFLVYLMATGWYVPTGPGHRFIMTLYMPLLWLVVQGGDQLRAISGARLANWLYLAGHLAISVLLLSRVVELLQDTRFEKISYAF
;
A
#
# COMPACT_ATOMS: atom_id res chain seq x y z
N MET A 1 -27.83 -25.03 -22.78
CA MET A 1 -26.62 -25.26 -21.96
C MET A 1 -25.36 -25.49 -22.80
N THR A 2 -25.38 -26.35 -23.81
CA THR A 2 -24.23 -26.69 -24.69
C THR A 2 -23.62 -25.49 -25.44
N ASN A 3 -24.43 -24.54 -25.94
CA ASN A 3 -23.93 -23.37 -26.68
C ASN A 3 -23.24 -22.34 -25.78
N LEU A 4 -23.75 -22.14 -24.55
CA LEU A 4 -23.13 -21.25 -23.55
C LEU A 4 -21.76 -21.81 -23.13
N LEU A 5 -21.66 -23.09 -22.87
CA LEU A 5 -20.42 -23.75 -22.50
C LEU A 5 -19.34 -23.62 -23.58
N ARG A 6 -19.76 -23.81 -24.89
CA ARG A 6 -18.85 -23.62 -26.02
C ARG A 6 -18.39 -22.16 -26.18
N LEU A 7 -19.27 -21.21 -25.90
CA LEU A 7 -18.91 -19.79 -25.91
C LEU A 7 -17.87 -19.44 -24.80
N ILE A 8 -18.13 -19.93 -23.58
CA ILE A 8 -17.19 -19.74 -22.44
C ILE A 8 -15.82 -20.35 -22.76
N ASP A 9 -15.79 -21.57 -23.36
CA ASP A 9 -14.52 -22.20 -23.73
C ASP A 9 -13.76 -21.42 -24.83
N ARG A 10 -14.46 -20.71 -25.70
CA ARG A 10 -13.84 -19.86 -26.72
C ARG A 10 -13.31 -18.54 -26.13
N ILE A 11 -14.00 -17.97 -25.15
CA ILE A 11 -13.68 -16.66 -24.58
C ILE A 11 -12.64 -16.78 -23.44
N SER A 12 -12.68 -17.86 -22.66
CA SER A 12 -11.79 -18.02 -21.51
C SER A 12 -10.29 -17.91 -21.84
N PRO A 13 -9.76 -18.42 -22.95
CA PRO A 13 -8.36 -18.24 -23.32
C PRO A 13 -7.98 -16.79 -23.65
N TRP A 14 -8.95 -15.94 -24.01
CA TRP A 14 -8.72 -14.53 -24.28
C TRP A 14 -8.66 -13.69 -22.99
N LEU A 15 -9.43 -14.07 -22.01
CA LEU A 15 -9.59 -13.33 -20.75
C LEU A 15 -8.66 -13.82 -19.66
N LEU A 16 -8.36 -15.11 -19.62
CA LEU A 16 -7.55 -15.76 -18.58
C LEU A 16 -6.20 -16.29 -19.09
N GLY A 17 -6.03 -16.40 -20.39
CA GLY A 17 -4.84 -16.95 -21.03
C GLY A 17 -3.70 -15.94 -21.17
N PRO A 18 -2.62 -16.31 -21.86
CA PRO A 18 -1.54 -15.41 -22.19
C PRO A 18 -2.05 -14.24 -23.04
N TRP A 19 -1.38 -13.12 -22.94
CA TRP A 19 -1.72 -11.87 -23.63
C TRP A 19 -1.70 -12.05 -25.15
N ARG A 20 -2.78 -11.69 -25.81
CA ARG A 20 -2.96 -11.70 -27.28
C ARG A 20 -3.20 -10.25 -27.75
N PRO A 21 -2.89 -9.90 -29.01
CA PRO A 21 -3.07 -8.53 -29.50
C PRO A 21 -4.45 -7.95 -29.22
N ALA A 22 -5.53 -8.69 -29.48
CA ALA A 22 -6.89 -8.21 -29.22
C ALA A 22 -7.20 -8.05 -27.72
N SER A 23 -6.68 -8.93 -26.83
CA SER A 23 -6.84 -8.77 -25.39
C SER A 23 -6.04 -7.59 -24.86
N ILE A 24 -4.88 -7.28 -25.46
CA ILE A 24 -4.10 -6.08 -25.14
C ILE A 24 -4.90 -4.82 -25.49
N VAL A 25 -5.43 -4.73 -26.68
CA VAL A 25 -6.24 -3.58 -27.11
C VAL A 25 -7.45 -3.41 -26.19
N GLY A 26 -8.22 -4.47 -25.93
CA GLY A 26 -9.37 -4.40 -25.01
C GLY A 26 -8.97 -3.97 -23.60
N TYR A 27 -7.86 -4.46 -23.08
CA TYR A 27 -7.32 -4.07 -21.78
C TYR A 27 -6.93 -2.59 -21.75
N VAL A 28 -6.17 -2.11 -22.73
CA VAL A 28 -5.76 -0.71 -22.84
C VAL A 28 -6.96 0.21 -22.88
N VAL A 29 -7.96 -0.11 -23.70
CA VAL A 29 -9.22 0.66 -23.80
C VAL A 29 -9.92 0.70 -22.43
N ALA A 30 -10.02 -0.42 -21.73
CA ALA A 30 -10.64 -0.47 -20.41
C ALA A 30 -9.86 0.33 -19.36
N VAL A 31 -8.52 0.30 -19.40
CA VAL A 31 -7.67 1.10 -18.49
C VAL A 31 -7.80 2.60 -18.80
N VAL A 32 -7.81 2.99 -20.07
CA VAL A 32 -8.04 4.39 -20.47
C VAL A 32 -9.42 4.88 -20.00
N PHE A 33 -10.46 4.06 -20.19
CA PHE A 33 -11.80 4.36 -19.65
C PHE A 33 -11.79 4.51 -18.12
N LEU A 34 -11.12 3.61 -17.41
CA LEU A 34 -10.98 3.69 -15.95
C LEU A 34 -10.26 4.97 -15.53
N CYS A 35 -9.13 5.30 -16.15
CA CYS A 35 -8.38 6.53 -15.87
C CYS A 35 -9.22 7.80 -16.15
N GLY A 36 -9.94 7.84 -17.26
CA GLY A 36 -10.86 8.92 -17.59
C GLY A 36 -12.00 9.05 -16.58
N SER A 37 -12.58 7.93 -16.16
CA SER A 37 -13.61 7.91 -15.12
C SER A 37 -13.07 8.42 -13.77
N LEU A 38 -11.87 7.99 -13.38
CA LEU A 38 -11.21 8.46 -12.16
C LEU A 38 -10.92 9.97 -12.19
N ALA A 39 -10.50 10.49 -13.36
CA ALA A 39 -10.28 11.92 -13.55
C ALA A 39 -11.58 12.70 -13.30
N VAL A 40 -12.67 12.31 -13.98
CA VAL A 40 -13.98 12.99 -13.85
C VAL A 40 -14.50 12.89 -12.42
N ILE A 41 -14.50 11.69 -11.83
CA ILE A 41 -15.01 11.45 -10.48
C ILE A 41 -14.13 12.19 -9.45
N GLY A 42 -12.81 12.03 -9.52
CA GLY A 42 -11.87 12.64 -8.59
C GLY A 42 -11.94 14.17 -8.59
N LEU A 43 -11.98 14.79 -9.79
CA LEU A 43 -12.12 16.24 -9.91
C LEU A 43 -13.48 16.74 -9.39
N ARG A 44 -14.57 16.00 -9.62
CA ARG A 44 -15.88 16.35 -9.03
C ARG A 44 -15.87 16.27 -7.51
N ILE A 45 -15.27 15.23 -6.94
CA ILE A 45 -15.16 15.07 -5.49
C ILE A 45 -14.31 16.21 -4.90
N THR A 46 -13.15 16.52 -5.48
CA THR A 46 -12.29 17.61 -5.00
C THR A 46 -12.98 18.97 -5.07
N ALA A 47 -13.79 19.21 -6.10
CA ALA A 47 -14.56 20.46 -6.24
C ALA A 47 -15.73 20.59 -5.26
N GLN A 48 -16.16 19.53 -4.59
CA GLN A 48 -17.34 19.53 -3.71
C GLN A 48 -17.00 19.21 -2.26
N THR A 49 -15.79 18.74 -1.97
CA THR A 49 -15.45 18.22 -0.64
C THR A 49 -14.07 18.70 -0.18
N ASN A 50 -13.86 18.65 1.14
CA ASN A 50 -12.55 18.88 1.75
C ASN A 50 -11.95 20.27 1.47
N HIS A 51 -12.76 21.33 1.52
CA HIS A 51 -12.30 22.72 1.33
C HIS A 51 -11.61 23.31 2.56
N GLU A 52 -11.72 22.64 3.72
CA GLU A 52 -11.07 23.07 4.95
C GLU A 52 -9.62 22.60 4.97
N ILE A 53 -8.69 23.51 5.15
CA ILE A 53 -7.25 23.22 5.22
C ILE A 53 -6.88 22.58 6.56
N ASP A 54 -7.51 23.05 7.64
CA ASP A 54 -7.12 22.76 9.03
C ASP A 54 -7.47 21.38 9.59
N PRO A 55 -8.55 20.70 9.24
CA PRO A 55 -8.70 19.36 9.72
C PRO A 55 -7.69 18.46 9.03
N PHE A 56 -6.82 17.80 9.79
CA PHE A 56 -5.89 16.80 9.30
C PHE A 56 -4.49 17.30 8.90
N ASP A 57 -3.76 16.43 8.24
CA ASP A 57 -2.39 16.66 7.78
C ASP A 57 -2.28 17.70 6.64
N GLN A 58 -3.40 18.13 6.04
CA GLN A 58 -3.41 18.95 4.83
C GLN A 58 -2.75 20.31 5.04
N GLY A 59 -3.12 21.03 6.11
CA GLY A 59 -2.55 22.34 6.44
C GLY A 59 -1.04 22.26 6.66
N ALA A 60 -0.58 21.21 7.32
CA ALA A 60 0.84 21.00 7.52
C ALA A 60 1.58 20.71 6.18
N TYR A 61 1.01 19.91 5.28
CA TYR A 61 1.60 19.70 3.96
C TYR A 61 1.65 20.99 3.13
N VAL A 62 0.61 21.85 3.21
CA VAL A 62 0.63 23.18 2.57
C VAL A 62 1.76 24.03 3.15
N GLY A 63 1.89 24.08 4.48
CA GLY A 63 2.99 24.79 5.15
C GLY A 63 4.38 24.28 4.72
N MET A 64 4.55 22.96 4.64
CA MET A 64 5.78 22.34 4.17
C MET A 64 6.08 22.72 2.70
N SER A 65 5.07 22.77 1.84
CA SER A 65 5.23 23.17 0.43
C SER A 65 5.74 24.61 0.33
N LYS A 66 5.17 25.55 1.10
CA LYS A 66 5.64 26.94 1.17
C LYS A 66 7.08 27.04 1.65
N THR A 67 7.46 26.27 2.65
CA THR A 67 8.84 26.23 3.16
C THR A 67 9.85 25.69 2.14
N MET A 68 9.41 24.84 1.21
CA MET A 68 10.25 24.23 0.17
C MET A 68 10.13 24.93 -1.18
N GLU A 69 9.48 26.10 -1.25
CA GLU A 69 9.42 26.91 -2.48
C GLU A 69 10.82 27.17 -3.03
N GLY A 70 10.99 26.97 -4.35
CA GLY A 70 12.28 27.11 -5.03
C GLY A 70 13.32 26.03 -4.68
N SER A 71 13.01 25.09 -3.81
CA SER A 71 13.93 24.00 -3.49
C SER A 71 13.96 22.94 -4.58
N TRP A 72 15.16 22.60 -5.01
CA TRP A 72 15.36 21.50 -5.99
C TRP A 72 15.32 20.09 -5.38
N TYR A 73 15.14 19.99 -4.02
CA TYR A 73 15.22 18.73 -3.29
C TYR A 73 14.27 18.69 -2.08
N PRO A 74 13.65 17.50 -1.78
CA PRO A 74 12.77 17.32 -0.61
C PRO A 74 13.57 17.16 0.68
N TRP A 75 13.93 18.26 1.31
CA TRP A 75 14.79 18.27 2.51
C TRP A 75 14.06 18.55 3.83
N TYR A 76 12.96 19.29 3.77
CA TYR A 76 12.27 19.79 4.97
C TYR A 76 11.28 18.74 5.51
N SER A 77 11.21 18.62 6.83
CA SER A 77 10.18 17.87 7.55
C SER A 77 9.79 18.64 8.80
N ASP A 78 8.52 18.65 9.12
CA ASP A 78 7.99 19.21 10.37
C ASP A 78 8.19 18.29 11.60
N GLY A 79 8.94 17.20 11.44
CA GLY A 79 9.15 16.18 12.46
C GLY A 79 8.07 15.09 12.49
N THR A 80 6.92 15.32 11.87
CA THR A 80 5.81 14.35 11.82
C THR A 80 5.64 13.78 10.43
N ARG A 81 5.76 14.64 9.41
CA ARG A 81 5.48 14.30 8.00
C ARG A 81 6.74 14.33 7.16
N ASN A 82 6.70 13.59 6.08
CA ASN A 82 7.81 13.48 5.16
C ASN A 82 7.61 14.35 3.89
N PRO A 83 8.71 14.81 3.25
CA PRO A 83 8.68 15.93 2.32
C PRO A 83 8.33 15.62 0.87
N LEU A 84 8.20 14.35 0.42
CA LEU A 84 8.13 14.05 -1.02
C LEU A 84 6.92 14.71 -1.70
N PHE A 85 5.72 14.57 -1.14
CA PHE A 85 4.52 15.13 -1.75
C PHE A 85 4.48 16.66 -1.69
N PRO A 86 4.72 17.32 -0.51
CA PRO A 86 4.73 18.77 -0.46
C PRO A 86 5.82 19.39 -1.34
N TRP A 87 6.98 18.73 -1.52
CA TRP A 87 8.01 19.17 -2.45
C TRP A 87 7.55 19.07 -3.91
N LEU A 88 6.91 17.97 -4.31
CA LEU A 88 6.33 17.84 -5.65
C LEU A 88 5.28 18.91 -5.91
N ALA A 89 4.43 19.20 -4.93
CA ALA A 89 3.44 20.27 -5.04
C ALA A 89 4.11 21.64 -5.21
N ALA A 90 5.17 21.92 -4.45
CA ALA A 90 5.92 23.18 -4.54
C ALA A 90 6.67 23.38 -5.86
N ILE A 91 7.11 22.28 -6.51
CA ILE A 91 7.76 22.36 -7.84
C ILE A 91 6.75 22.52 -8.97
N LEU A 92 5.60 21.83 -8.87
CA LEU A 92 4.63 21.77 -9.97
C LEU A 92 3.58 22.86 -9.90
N LEU A 93 3.41 23.51 -8.75
CA LEU A 93 2.43 24.55 -8.48
C LEU A 93 3.11 25.72 -7.77
N ASP A 94 2.52 26.91 -7.88
CA ASP A 94 2.97 28.08 -7.11
C ASP A 94 2.40 28.03 -5.68
N PRO A 95 3.24 27.86 -4.63
CA PRO A 95 2.78 27.79 -3.25
C PRO A 95 2.15 29.11 -2.72
N ASN A 96 2.33 30.22 -3.42
CA ASN A 96 1.77 31.54 -3.06
C ASN A 96 0.44 31.81 -3.74
N ASP A 97 0.01 30.94 -4.70
CA ASP A 97 -1.30 31.02 -5.33
C ASP A 97 -2.41 30.84 -4.27
N ALA A 98 -3.42 31.69 -4.31
CA ALA A 98 -4.60 31.59 -3.44
C ALA A 98 -5.34 30.26 -3.60
N GLU A 99 -5.27 29.64 -4.78
CA GLU A 99 -5.87 28.35 -5.10
C GLU A 99 -4.90 27.15 -4.91
N PHE A 100 -3.71 27.37 -4.35
CA PHE A 100 -2.68 26.34 -4.22
C PHE A 100 -3.21 25.04 -3.59
N PHE A 101 -4.01 25.16 -2.55
CA PHE A 101 -4.59 24.00 -1.85
C PHE A 101 -5.52 23.18 -2.79
N GLU A 102 -6.40 23.85 -3.52
CA GLU A 102 -7.33 23.19 -4.45
C GLU A 102 -6.58 22.57 -5.64
N LYS A 103 -5.61 23.31 -6.21
CA LYS A 103 -4.74 22.80 -7.28
C LYS A 103 -3.90 21.61 -6.82
N GLY A 104 -3.47 21.60 -5.57
CA GLY A 104 -2.74 20.47 -4.98
C GLY A 104 -3.58 19.21 -4.80
N LYS A 105 -4.88 19.33 -4.50
CA LYS A 105 -5.82 18.19 -4.53
C LYS A 105 -5.99 17.65 -5.96
N GLN A 106 -6.10 18.55 -6.95
CA GLN A 106 -6.17 18.16 -8.37
C GLN A 106 -4.89 17.45 -8.83
N LEU A 107 -3.71 17.96 -8.41
CA LEU A 107 -2.43 17.29 -8.62
C LEU A 107 -2.44 15.87 -8.03
N ASN A 108 -3.02 15.70 -6.85
CA ASN A 108 -3.09 14.39 -6.22
C ASN A 108 -4.02 13.43 -7.00
N VAL A 109 -5.10 13.92 -7.59
CA VAL A 109 -5.93 13.15 -8.54
C VAL A 109 -5.11 12.75 -9.77
N ALA A 110 -4.32 13.67 -10.34
CA ALA A 110 -3.44 13.35 -11.48
C ALA A 110 -2.39 12.28 -11.11
N LEU A 111 -1.78 12.39 -9.93
CA LEU A 111 -0.86 11.36 -9.42
C LEU A 111 -1.55 10.01 -9.23
N ALA A 112 -2.82 9.97 -8.78
CA ALA A 112 -3.58 8.73 -8.66
C ALA A 112 -3.90 8.11 -10.03
N ILE A 113 -4.12 8.90 -11.07
CA ILE A 113 -4.29 8.41 -12.45
C ILE A 113 -2.98 7.80 -12.97
N LEU A 114 -1.84 8.48 -12.78
CA LEU A 114 -0.53 7.93 -13.13
C LEU A 114 -0.23 6.65 -12.35
N ALA A 115 -0.58 6.63 -11.06
CA ALA A 115 -0.51 5.47 -10.20
C ALA A 115 -1.36 4.31 -10.75
N THR A 116 -2.58 4.58 -11.21
CA THR A 116 -3.46 3.58 -11.83
C THR A 116 -2.82 2.99 -13.08
N ALA A 117 -2.22 3.81 -13.94
CA ALA A 117 -1.50 3.33 -15.13
C ALA A 117 -0.29 2.44 -14.75
N ALA A 118 0.48 2.82 -13.73
CA ALA A 118 1.63 2.05 -13.23
C ALA A 118 1.19 0.71 -12.62
N VAL A 119 0.13 0.71 -11.80
CA VAL A 119 -0.49 -0.49 -11.23
C VAL A 119 -1.07 -1.40 -12.32
N SER A 120 -1.68 -0.82 -13.35
CA SER A 120 -2.17 -1.54 -14.52
C SER A 120 -1.03 -2.31 -15.21
N ALA A 121 0.07 -1.65 -15.54
CA ALA A 121 1.25 -2.28 -16.13
C ALA A 121 1.85 -3.37 -15.22
N PHE A 122 1.85 -3.13 -13.92
CA PHE A 122 2.32 -4.08 -12.91
C PHE A 122 1.52 -5.38 -12.93
N PHE A 123 0.18 -5.32 -12.88
CA PHE A 123 -0.67 -6.51 -12.91
C PHE A 123 -0.66 -7.18 -14.28
N ALA A 124 -0.67 -6.40 -15.37
CA ALA A 124 -0.59 -6.93 -16.73
C ALA A 124 0.67 -7.78 -16.96
N SER A 125 1.76 -7.47 -16.30
CA SER A 125 3.01 -8.25 -16.41
C SER A 125 3.00 -9.57 -15.61
N ARG A 126 1.94 -9.87 -14.84
CA ARG A 126 1.94 -10.98 -13.86
C ARG A 126 0.76 -11.91 -13.96
N VAL A 127 -0.39 -11.44 -14.38
CA VAL A 127 -1.63 -12.22 -14.42
C VAL A 127 -2.38 -12.00 -15.73
N GLY A 128 -3.40 -12.82 -16.01
CA GLY A 128 -4.20 -12.70 -17.23
C GLY A 128 -5.02 -11.40 -17.29
N PRO A 129 -5.48 -11.01 -18.50
CA PRO A 129 -6.07 -9.69 -18.77
C PRO A 129 -7.20 -9.29 -17.84
N LEU A 130 -8.15 -10.20 -17.60
CA LEU A 130 -9.31 -9.91 -16.75
C LEU A 130 -8.95 -9.75 -15.27
N ALA A 131 -8.05 -10.60 -14.77
CA ALA A 131 -7.55 -10.49 -13.41
C ALA A 131 -6.73 -9.20 -13.20
N ALA A 132 -5.92 -8.82 -14.20
CA ALA A 132 -5.17 -7.58 -14.20
C ALA A 132 -6.09 -6.36 -14.17
N LEU A 133 -7.14 -6.34 -15.00
CA LEU A 133 -8.12 -5.24 -15.05
C LEU A 133 -8.86 -5.08 -13.72
N ASN A 134 -9.36 -6.19 -13.14
CA ASN A 134 -10.07 -6.15 -11.86
C ASN A 134 -9.15 -5.68 -10.72
N SER A 135 -7.91 -6.15 -10.70
CA SER A 135 -6.93 -5.73 -9.69
C SER A 135 -6.60 -4.25 -9.82
N CYS A 136 -6.39 -3.77 -11.05
CA CYS A 136 -6.18 -2.36 -11.33
C CYS A 136 -7.38 -1.52 -10.88
N ALA A 137 -8.60 -1.92 -11.25
CA ALA A 137 -9.83 -1.21 -10.89
C ALA A 137 -10.06 -1.19 -9.36
N LEU A 138 -9.77 -2.30 -8.66
CA LEU A 138 -9.85 -2.35 -7.19
C LEU A 138 -8.82 -1.43 -6.54
N CYS A 139 -7.56 -1.46 -6.97
CA CYS A 139 -6.54 -0.53 -6.46
C CYS A 139 -6.97 0.93 -6.67
N SER A 140 -7.51 1.22 -7.84
CA SER A 140 -7.88 2.58 -8.22
C SER A 140 -9.10 3.10 -7.48
N LEU A 141 -10.21 2.33 -7.48
CA LEU A 141 -11.48 2.76 -6.90
C LEU A 141 -11.53 2.63 -5.38
N ALA A 142 -10.92 1.57 -4.82
CA ALA A 142 -11.02 1.27 -3.39
C ALA A 142 -9.84 1.81 -2.57
N ALA A 143 -8.70 2.09 -3.19
CA ALA A 143 -7.52 2.61 -2.50
C ALA A 143 -7.14 4.01 -2.97
N LEU A 144 -6.89 4.23 -4.27
CA LEU A 144 -6.35 5.50 -4.76
C LEU A 144 -7.38 6.63 -4.79
N LEU A 145 -8.58 6.40 -5.34
CA LEU A 145 -9.59 7.44 -5.48
C LEU A 145 -9.97 8.12 -4.15
N PRO A 146 -10.27 7.38 -3.04
CA PRO A 146 -10.66 8.03 -1.80
C PRO A 146 -9.61 8.98 -1.24
N ILE A 147 -8.34 8.60 -1.36
CA ILE A 147 -7.22 9.34 -0.78
C ILE A 147 -6.67 10.43 -1.70
N SER A 148 -6.94 10.34 -3.01
CA SER A 148 -6.48 11.34 -3.98
C SER A 148 -7.24 12.67 -3.89
N THR A 149 -8.39 12.68 -3.21
CA THR A 149 -9.21 13.89 -3.05
C THR A 149 -8.73 14.79 -1.90
N PHE A 150 -7.63 14.45 -1.28
CA PHE A 150 -6.98 15.21 -0.20
C PHE A 150 -5.61 15.72 -0.65
N PHE A 151 -5.14 16.78 -0.01
CA PHE A 151 -3.78 17.25 -0.14
C PHE A 151 -2.85 16.40 0.73
N GLY A 152 -2.30 15.30 0.18
CA GLY A 152 -1.56 14.32 0.98
C GLY A 152 -0.67 13.35 0.19
N ALA A 153 0.24 12.68 0.89
CA ALA A 153 1.27 11.82 0.31
C ALA A 153 0.81 10.38 -0.03
N GLU A 154 -0.41 10.01 0.35
CA GLU A 154 -0.90 8.64 0.31
C GLU A 154 -0.88 8.00 -1.09
N PRO A 155 -1.38 8.63 -2.17
CA PRO A 155 -1.44 8.00 -3.48
C PRO A 155 -0.07 7.60 -4.00
N ILE A 156 0.90 8.51 -3.94
CA ILE A 156 2.28 8.24 -4.39
C ILE A 156 2.95 7.18 -3.50
N PHE A 157 2.71 7.23 -2.19
CA PHE A 157 3.25 6.27 -1.24
C PHE A 157 2.80 4.84 -1.52
N LEU A 158 1.49 4.61 -1.70
CA LEU A 158 0.94 3.26 -1.90
C LEU A 158 1.52 2.58 -3.14
N VAL A 159 1.72 3.34 -4.21
CA VAL A 159 2.31 2.80 -5.44
C VAL A 159 3.80 2.53 -5.30
N LEU A 160 4.54 3.47 -4.72
CA LEU A 160 5.96 3.24 -4.43
C LEU A 160 6.15 2.02 -3.54
N PHE A 161 5.33 1.86 -2.51
CA PHE A 161 5.40 0.72 -1.59
C PHE A 161 5.11 -0.62 -2.30
N LEU A 162 4.14 -0.67 -3.21
CA LEU A 162 3.88 -1.86 -4.03
C LEU A 162 5.12 -2.24 -4.85
N PHE A 163 5.79 -1.26 -5.49
CA PHE A 163 6.99 -1.52 -6.27
C PHE A 163 8.19 -1.91 -5.40
N VAL A 164 8.32 -1.33 -4.20
CA VAL A 164 9.34 -1.74 -3.21
C VAL A 164 9.12 -3.22 -2.84
N CYS A 165 7.90 -3.63 -2.52
CA CYS A 165 7.56 -5.02 -2.23
C CYS A 165 7.91 -5.94 -3.41
N ALA A 166 7.54 -5.55 -4.63
CA ALA A 166 7.79 -6.34 -5.83
C ALA A 166 9.30 -6.52 -6.12
N CYS A 167 10.08 -5.44 -6.00
CA CYS A 167 11.53 -5.49 -6.18
C CYS A 167 12.20 -6.36 -5.10
N ALA A 168 11.80 -6.20 -3.84
CA ALA A 168 12.31 -6.98 -2.73
C ALA A 168 12.04 -8.49 -2.90
N MET A 169 10.82 -8.86 -3.26
CA MET A 169 10.45 -10.26 -3.50
C MET A 169 11.25 -10.86 -4.67
N ARG A 170 11.46 -10.07 -5.73
CA ARG A 170 12.26 -10.53 -6.87
C ARG A 170 13.73 -10.70 -6.47
N LEU A 171 14.29 -9.81 -5.66
CA LEU A 171 15.68 -9.90 -5.18
C LEU A 171 15.94 -11.12 -4.28
N LEU A 172 14.93 -11.64 -3.61
CA LEU A 172 15.05 -12.89 -2.87
C LEU A 172 15.15 -14.12 -3.79
N ASN A 173 14.68 -14.05 -5.02
CA ASN A 173 14.76 -15.15 -5.99
C ASN A 173 15.96 -15.00 -6.95
N GLU A 174 16.28 -13.79 -7.35
CA GLU A 174 17.36 -13.45 -8.26
C GLU A 174 17.95 -12.11 -7.79
N ASN A 175 19.29 -11.95 -7.84
CA ASN A 175 19.95 -10.77 -7.30
C ASN A 175 20.79 -9.98 -8.33
N PRO A 176 20.18 -9.45 -9.40
CA PRO A 176 20.88 -8.58 -10.34
C PRO A 176 21.16 -7.21 -9.70
N LEU A 177 22.39 -6.69 -9.87
CA LEU A 177 22.82 -5.43 -9.25
C LEU A 177 21.92 -4.22 -9.59
N PRO A 178 21.43 -4.04 -10.85
CA PRO A 178 20.52 -2.92 -11.16
C PRO A 178 19.23 -2.93 -10.33
N LEU A 179 18.74 -4.12 -9.95
CA LEU A 179 17.53 -4.23 -9.13
C LEU A 179 17.76 -3.77 -7.68
N TYR A 180 18.97 -3.94 -7.14
CA TYR A 180 19.34 -3.37 -5.84
C TYR A 180 19.37 -1.84 -5.87
N LEU A 181 19.93 -1.25 -6.95
CA LEU A 181 19.89 0.20 -7.15
C LEU A 181 18.44 0.70 -7.20
N LEU A 182 17.61 0.03 -8.01
CA LEU A 182 16.18 0.38 -8.13
C LEU A 182 15.47 0.25 -6.78
N LEU A 183 15.71 -0.82 -6.02
CA LEU A 183 15.12 -0.98 -4.68
C LEU A 183 15.56 0.16 -3.75
N GLY A 184 16.83 0.53 -3.73
CA GLY A 184 17.35 1.63 -2.92
C GLY A 184 16.64 2.95 -3.23
N VAL A 185 16.54 3.29 -4.52
CA VAL A 185 15.84 4.49 -5.00
C VAL A 185 14.35 4.48 -4.62
N LEU A 186 13.64 3.40 -4.94
CA LEU A 186 12.21 3.27 -4.63
C LEU A 186 11.93 3.32 -3.13
N THR A 187 12.77 2.65 -2.32
CA THR A 187 12.63 2.66 -0.86
C THR A 187 12.86 4.05 -0.29
N ALA A 188 13.85 4.78 -0.81
CA ALA A 188 14.13 6.15 -0.40
C ALA A 188 12.96 7.08 -0.72
N LEU A 189 12.42 7.02 -1.94
CA LEU A 189 11.26 7.81 -2.36
C LEU A 189 10.01 7.43 -1.53
N ALA A 190 9.77 6.13 -1.32
CA ALA A 190 8.67 5.68 -0.48
C ALA A 190 8.82 6.17 0.98
N TRP A 191 10.04 6.17 1.50
CA TRP A 191 10.33 6.70 2.84
C TRP A 191 10.17 8.21 2.92
N LEU A 192 10.59 8.97 1.90
CA LEU A 192 10.35 10.41 1.79
C LEU A 192 8.86 10.75 1.60
N ALA A 193 8.05 9.81 1.14
CA ALA A 193 6.59 9.94 1.17
C ALA A 193 6.03 9.61 2.56
N LYS A 194 6.42 8.45 3.12
CA LYS A 194 6.01 7.98 4.46
C LYS A 194 7.05 7.06 5.08
N SER A 195 7.42 7.33 6.33
CA SER A 195 8.38 6.52 7.11
C SER A 195 7.89 5.10 7.40
N SER A 196 6.60 4.81 7.20
CA SER A 196 6.03 3.46 7.35
C SER A 196 6.60 2.40 6.39
N THR A 197 7.45 2.77 5.43
CA THR A 197 8.26 1.84 4.61
C THR A 197 9.35 1.13 5.44
N THR A 198 9.82 1.75 6.53
CA THR A 198 10.98 1.27 7.31
C THR A 198 10.84 -0.18 7.82
N PRO A 199 9.72 -0.60 8.44
CA PRO A 199 9.60 -1.97 8.92
C PRO A 199 9.75 -3.01 7.81
N PHE A 200 9.17 -2.78 6.64
CA PHE A 200 9.31 -3.68 5.49
C PHE A 200 10.77 -3.77 5.02
N PHE A 201 11.45 -2.63 4.93
CA PHE A 201 12.84 -2.59 4.47
C PHE A 201 13.77 -3.34 5.44
N ILE A 202 13.58 -3.16 6.75
CA ILE A 202 14.32 -3.92 7.77
C ILE A 202 14.07 -5.43 7.64
N LEU A 203 12.81 -5.83 7.46
CA LEU A 203 12.48 -7.25 7.24
C LEU A 203 13.16 -7.80 5.99
N PHE A 204 13.09 -7.07 4.88
CA PHE A 204 13.79 -7.48 3.64
C PHE A 204 15.29 -7.64 3.86
N LEU A 205 15.94 -6.70 4.56
CA LEU A 205 17.37 -6.81 4.89
C LEU A 205 17.65 -8.06 5.73
N GLY A 206 16.84 -8.32 6.77
CA GLY A 206 16.95 -9.51 7.61
C GLY A 206 16.81 -10.81 6.81
N PHE A 207 15.77 -10.93 5.99
CA PHE A 207 15.56 -12.09 5.12
C PHE A 207 16.70 -12.29 4.10
N SER A 208 17.23 -11.19 3.57
CA SER A 208 18.35 -11.23 2.62
C SER A 208 19.66 -11.68 3.27
N ILE A 209 19.93 -11.22 4.50
CA ILE A 209 21.08 -11.66 5.30
C ILE A 209 20.95 -13.14 5.66
N VAL A 210 19.78 -13.56 6.15
CA VAL A 210 19.53 -14.99 6.44
C VAL A 210 19.76 -15.85 5.20
N ARG A 211 19.23 -15.42 4.05
CA ARG A 211 19.46 -16.13 2.79
C ARG A 211 20.94 -16.23 2.45
N TRP A 212 21.69 -15.13 2.60
CA TRP A 212 23.12 -15.10 2.34
C TRP A 212 23.88 -16.05 3.25
N LEU A 213 23.62 -16.04 4.56
CA LEU A 213 24.22 -16.96 5.53
C LEU A 213 23.91 -18.42 5.20
N LEU A 214 22.65 -18.73 4.88
CA LEU A 214 22.24 -20.07 4.48
C LEU A 214 22.97 -20.51 3.19
N SER A 215 23.17 -19.62 2.23
CA SER A 215 23.90 -19.94 1.00
C SER A 215 25.37 -20.21 1.21
N LEU A 216 25.99 -19.52 2.18
CA LEU A 216 27.40 -19.78 2.57
C LEU A 216 27.54 -21.10 3.34
N SER A 217 26.60 -21.41 4.24
CA SER A 217 26.66 -22.59 5.11
C SER A 217 26.34 -23.88 4.36
N PHE A 218 25.38 -23.88 3.47
CA PHE A 218 24.86 -25.07 2.80
C PHE A 218 25.29 -25.19 1.35
N GLY A 219 25.65 -24.10 0.67
CA GLY A 219 26.06 -24.09 -0.73
C GLY A 219 25.08 -24.84 -1.63
N GLU A 220 25.57 -25.82 -2.38
CA GLU A 220 24.73 -26.67 -3.25
C GLU A 220 23.81 -27.64 -2.48
N LYS A 221 24.08 -27.90 -1.20
CA LYS A 221 23.24 -28.74 -0.32
C LYS A 221 22.04 -28.00 0.25
N MET A 222 21.86 -26.71 -0.09
CA MET A 222 20.70 -25.94 0.36
C MET A 222 19.41 -26.68 0.02
N PRO A 223 18.45 -26.79 0.98
CA PRO A 223 17.14 -27.37 0.72
C PRO A 223 16.49 -26.76 -0.53
N TRP A 224 15.92 -27.59 -1.38
CA TRP A 224 15.40 -27.20 -2.69
C TRP A 224 14.41 -26.02 -2.64
N HIS A 225 13.62 -25.93 -1.57
CA HIS A 225 12.66 -24.83 -1.34
C HIS A 225 13.32 -23.49 -0.98
N LEU A 226 14.56 -23.49 -0.57
CA LEU A 226 15.34 -22.28 -0.32
C LEU A 226 16.26 -21.94 -1.50
N ARG A 227 16.40 -22.85 -2.48
CA ARG A 227 17.21 -22.60 -3.66
C ARG A 227 16.52 -21.55 -4.56
N ALA A 228 17.31 -20.64 -5.08
CA ALA A 228 16.92 -19.75 -6.16
C ALA A 228 18.02 -19.80 -7.22
N PRO A 229 17.76 -20.39 -8.38
CA PRO A 229 18.79 -20.62 -9.41
C PRO A 229 19.50 -19.36 -9.88
N GLY A 230 18.81 -18.23 -9.84
CA GLY A 230 19.37 -16.92 -10.24
C GLY A 230 20.11 -16.18 -9.13
N TRP A 231 20.11 -16.67 -7.90
CA TRP A 231 20.67 -15.97 -6.76
C TRP A 231 22.16 -16.32 -6.55
N ARG A 232 23.02 -15.30 -6.48
CA ARG A 232 24.50 -15.48 -6.36
C ARG A 232 25.01 -14.84 -5.08
N PRO A 233 25.56 -15.60 -4.11
CA PRO A 233 26.02 -15.07 -2.83
C PRO A 233 27.03 -13.93 -2.95
N GLY A 234 27.99 -14.03 -3.89
CA GLY A 234 29.00 -13.00 -4.11
C GLY A 234 28.48 -11.65 -4.60
N ARG A 235 27.25 -11.60 -5.18
CA ARG A 235 26.60 -10.35 -5.59
C ARG A 235 25.84 -9.68 -4.48
N PHE A 236 25.54 -10.38 -3.40
CA PHE A 236 24.68 -9.88 -2.33
C PHE A 236 25.28 -8.65 -1.64
N LEU A 237 26.53 -8.74 -1.17
CA LEU A 237 27.19 -7.63 -0.47
C LEU A 237 27.30 -6.39 -1.34
N ALA A 238 27.76 -6.55 -2.59
CA ALA A 238 27.86 -5.45 -3.54
C ALA A 238 26.46 -4.83 -3.81
N GLY A 239 25.45 -5.67 -4.02
CA GLY A 239 24.08 -5.24 -4.22
C GLY A 239 23.53 -4.49 -3.00
N LEU A 240 23.75 -5.03 -1.80
CA LEU A 240 23.34 -4.39 -0.56
C LEU A 240 23.99 -3.01 -0.38
N LEU A 241 25.30 -2.90 -0.65
CA LEU A 241 26.00 -1.61 -0.60
C LEU A 241 25.43 -0.61 -1.61
N ILE A 242 25.15 -1.04 -2.84
CA ILE A 242 24.51 -0.20 -3.87
C ILE A 242 23.12 0.26 -3.40
N CYS A 243 22.31 -0.65 -2.86
CA CYS A 243 20.97 -0.34 -2.35
C CYS A 243 21.04 0.69 -1.22
N LEU A 244 21.87 0.46 -0.22
CA LEU A 244 22.03 1.36 0.93
C LEU A 244 22.63 2.71 0.51
N ALA A 245 23.64 2.72 -0.37
CA ALA A 245 24.22 3.95 -0.89
C ALA A 245 23.17 4.81 -1.62
N ALA A 246 22.38 4.20 -2.50
CA ALA A 246 21.28 4.89 -3.20
C ALA A 246 20.23 5.41 -2.22
N TYR A 247 19.81 4.56 -1.26
CA TYR A 247 18.86 4.94 -0.23
C TYR A 247 19.33 6.15 0.58
N PHE A 248 20.54 6.05 1.17
CA PHE A 248 21.08 7.13 2.00
C PHE A 248 21.42 8.39 1.20
N ALA A 249 21.93 8.28 -0.02
CA ALA A 249 22.19 9.44 -0.87
C ALA A 249 20.92 10.29 -1.10
N ILE A 250 19.77 9.61 -1.33
CA ILE A 250 18.50 10.29 -1.58
C ILE A 250 17.92 10.88 -0.30
N ILE A 251 18.00 10.22 0.85
CA ILE A 251 17.39 10.74 2.08
C ILE A 251 18.31 11.65 2.89
N ALA A 252 19.61 11.72 2.55
CA ALA A 252 20.62 12.45 3.30
C ALA A 252 20.26 13.91 3.66
N PRO A 253 19.78 14.75 2.72
CA PRO A 253 19.44 16.14 3.06
C PRO A 253 18.34 16.25 4.12
N ARG A 254 17.33 15.35 4.08
CA ARG A 254 16.29 15.29 5.11
C ARG A 254 16.87 14.84 6.45
N LEU A 255 17.81 13.87 6.44
CA LEU A 255 18.48 13.42 7.67
C LEU A 255 19.33 14.55 8.30
N VAL A 256 20.06 15.31 7.48
CA VAL A 256 20.84 16.47 7.92
C VAL A 256 19.94 17.54 8.53
N HIS A 257 18.80 17.85 7.87
CA HIS A 257 17.82 18.78 8.40
C HIS A 257 17.28 18.31 9.76
N ALA A 258 16.85 17.05 9.85
CA ALA A 258 16.31 16.49 11.08
C ALA A 258 17.34 16.53 12.23
N HIS A 259 18.60 16.20 11.95
CA HIS A 259 19.67 16.25 12.94
C HIS A 259 19.90 17.67 13.46
N LYS A 260 19.95 18.65 12.54
CA LYS A 260 20.12 20.07 12.93
C LYS A 260 18.95 20.62 13.73
N THR A 261 17.73 20.24 13.38
CA THR A 261 16.50 20.80 13.99
C THR A 261 16.11 20.09 15.28
N TRP A 262 16.25 18.76 15.32
CA TRP A 262 15.70 17.90 16.38
C TRP A 262 16.77 17.14 17.17
N GLY A 263 18.05 17.26 16.81
CA GLY A 263 19.15 16.54 17.44
C GLY A 263 19.28 15.07 17.03
N SER A 264 18.41 14.57 16.16
CA SER A 264 18.43 13.18 15.66
C SER A 264 18.16 13.12 14.17
N ALA A 265 19.01 12.41 13.41
CA ALA A 265 18.86 12.27 11.97
C ALA A 265 17.57 11.53 11.56
N PHE A 266 17.15 10.56 12.35
CA PHE A 266 15.93 9.77 12.13
C PHE A 266 14.76 10.24 12.99
N TYR A 267 14.77 11.49 13.43
CA TYR A 267 13.69 12.03 14.21
C TYR A 267 12.34 11.88 13.48
N ASN A 268 11.37 11.32 14.21
CA ASN A 268 10.00 11.10 13.74
C ASN A 268 9.07 11.15 14.97
N LEU A 269 8.32 12.22 15.15
CA LEU A 269 7.43 12.42 16.28
C LEU A 269 6.41 11.28 16.46
N PRO A 270 5.79 10.72 15.41
CA PRO A 270 4.94 9.53 15.54
C PRO A 270 5.60 8.32 16.21
N SER A 271 6.93 8.19 16.20
CA SER A 271 7.61 7.10 16.91
C SER A 271 7.52 7.23 18.43
N PHE A 272 7.35 8.44 18.95
CA PHE A 272 7.10 8.70 20.36
C PHE A 272 5.63 8.43 20.71
N TRP A 273 4.69 8.81 19.84
CA TRP A 273 3.27 8.51 20.00
C TRP A 273 2.99 7.00 20.06
N PHE A 274 3.86 6.19 19.48
CA PHE A 274 3.78 4.73 19.54
C PHE A 274 3.76 4.21 21.00
N TRP A 275 4.35 4.94 21.93
CA TRP A 275 4.46 4.59 23.35
C TRP A 275 3.51 5.38 24.26
N ALA A 276 2.68 6.25 23.71
CA ALA A 276 1.66 6.96 24.45
C ALA A 276 0.42 6.09 24.66
N ASP A 277 -0.37 6.42 25.67
CA ASP A 277 -1.53 5.61 26.07
C ASP A 277 -2.80 5.99 25.29
N ASP A 278 -2.90 7.25 24.87
CA ASP A 278 -4.03 7.81 24.15
C ASP A 278 -3.62 8.99 23.26
N TRP A 279 -4.58 9.45 22.43
CA TRP A 279 -4.37 10.59 21.54
C TRP A 279 -4.21 11.92 22.26
N GLU A 280 -4.93 12.11 23.35
CA GLU A 280 -4.88 13.35 24.13
C GLU A 280 -3.48 13.56 24.72
N THR A 281 -2.89 12.52 25.27
CA THR A 281 -1.50 12.50 25.73
C THR A 281 -0.53 12.83 24.59
N CYS A 282 -0.75 12.28 23.39
CA CYS A 282 0.08 12.58 22.22
C CYS A 282 0.09 14.08 21.89
N VAL A 283 -1.11 14.68 21.83
CA VAL A 283 -1.28 16.08 21.40
C VAL A 283 -0.85 17.06 22.49
N ASN A 284 -1.26 16.80 23.73
CA ASN A 284 -1.02 17.77 24.82
C ASN A 284 0.36 17.63 25.47
N LYS A 285 0.84 16.40 25.65
CA LYS A 285 2.10 16.16 26.38
C LYS A 285 3.31 16.00 25.46
N TYR A 286 3.11 15.39 24.29
CA TYR A 286 4.21 15.00 23.41
C TYR A 286 4.22 15.74 22.06
N ALA A 287 3.46 16.82 21.91
CA ALA A 287 3.42 17.60 20.67
C ALA A 287 4.78 18.16 20.22
N ASP A 288 5.65 18.48 21.18
CA ASP A 288 6.99 19.03 20.93
C ASP A 288 8.06 18.19 21.67
N CYS A 289 8.16 16.90 21.33
CA CYS A 289 9.14 16.00 21.91
C CYS A 289 10.51 16.13 21.23
N ARG A 290 11.30 17.14 21.59
CA ARG A 290 12.73 17.17 21.25
C ARG A 290 13.52 16.25 22.18
N GLN A 291 14.63 15.67 21.69
CA GLN A 291 15.46 14.77 22.50
C GLN A 291 15.93 15.41 23.83
N VAL A 292 16.26 16.70 23.81
CA VAL A 292 16.67 17.44 25.01
C VAL A 292 15.56 17.44 26.04
N ARG A 293 14.30 17.65 25.61
CA ARG A 293 13.13 17.63 26.50
C ARG A 293 12.85 16.24 27.06
N LEU A 294 13.01 15.20 26.21
CA LEU A 294 12.83 13.80 26.64
C LEU A 294 13.79 13.44 27.78
N ALA A 295 15.05 13.82 27.66
CA ALA A 295 16.07 13.53 28.69
C ALA A 295 15.81 14.22 30.06
N THR A 296 14.96 15.26 30.09
CA THR A 296 14.59 15.96 31.33
C THR A 296 13.32 15.42 31.98
N LEU A 297 12.56 14.55 31.29
CA LEU A 297 11.35 13.93 31.84
C LEU A 297 11.71 12.74 32.75
N PRO A 298 10.99 12.51 33.86
CA PRO A 298 11.06 11.26 34.58
C PRO A 298 10.81 10.06 33.66
N ILE A 299 11.45 8.93 33.94
CA ILE A 299 11.37 7.73 33.07
C ILE A 299 9.91 7.32 32.82
N GLU A 300 9.07 7.33 33.85
CA GLU A 300 7.65 7.03 33.79
C GLU A 300 6.85 7.98 32.87
N GLU A 301 7.36 9.17 32.62
CA GLU A 301 6.71 10.15 31.76
C GLU A 301 7.24 10.16 30.32
N GLN A 302 8.34 9.45 30.06
CA GLN A 302 8.93 9.43 28.73
C GLN A 302 8.07 8.59 27.75
N PRO A 303 7.79 9.09 26.53
CA PRO A 303 7.12 8.33 25.48
C PRO A 303 8.13 7.38 24.79
N THR A 304 8.65 6.46 25.57
CA THR A 304 9.63 5.45 25.16
C THR A 304 9.15 4.06 25.58
N MET A 305 9.74 3.02 25.01
CA MET A 305 9.48 1.64 25.43
C MET A 305 9.72 1.48 26.94
N GLN A 306 10.80 2.04 27.47
CA GLN A 306 11.12 1.98 28.89
C GLN A 306 10.06 2.70 29.73
N GLY A 307 9.66 3.91 29.36
CA GLY A 307 8.62 4.66 30.06
C GLY A 307 7.26 3.96 30.02
N TYR A 308 6.93 3.32 28.90
CA TYR A 308 5.69 2.53 28.78
C TYR A 308 5.68 1.37 29.77
N PHE A 309 6.73 0.53 29.80
CA PHE A 309 6.82 -0.63 30.71
C PHE A 309 7.12 -0.25 32.16
N HIS A 310 7.37 1.03 32.45
CA HIS A 310 7.38 1.55 33.82
C HIS A 310 5.96 1.77 34.36
N ARG A 311 5.02 2.10 33.47
CA ARG A 311 3.60 2.35 33.80
C ARG A 311 2.71 1.13 33.67
N HIS A 312 3.07 0.19 32.79
CA HIS A 312 2.26 -0.94 32.38
C HIS A 312 3.01 -2.24 32.51
N ASP A 313 2.33 -3.28 32.87
CA ASP A 313 2.88 -4.62 32.85
C ASP A 313 2.77 -5.31 31.49
N LEU A 314 3.28 -6.53 31.41
CA LEU A 314 3.21 -7.32 30.16
C LEU A 314 1.77 -7.70 29.79
N GLY A 315 0.89 -7.88 30.78
CA GLY A 315 -0.53 -8.18 30.57
C GLY A 315 -1.23 -7.03 29.87
N ASP A 316 -1.02 -5.78 30.35
CA ASP A 316 -1.56 -4.57 29.73
C ASP A 316 -1.07 -4.43 28.27
N ALA A 317 0.22 -4.69 28.05
CA ALA A 317 0.80 -4.65 26.71
C ALA A 317 0.16 -5.68 25.77
N LEU A 318 -0.09 -6.90 26.23
CA LEU A 318 -0.76 -7.95 25.46
C LEU A 318 -2.22 -7.61 25.18
N VAL A 319 -2.95 -7.05 26.14
CA VAL A 319 -4.33 -6.58 25.95
C VAL A 319 -4.39 -5.45 24.92
N ARG A 320 -3.51 -4.46 25.04
CA ARG A 320 -3.37 -3.37 24.05
C ARG A 320 -3.14 -3.92 22.63
N LEU A 321 -2.16 -4.81 22.48
CA LEU A 321 -1.82 -5.40 21.19
C LEU A 321 -2.96 -6.21 20.61
N THR A 322 -3.57 -7.10 21.42
CA THR A 322 -4.64 -7.99 20.97
C THR A 322 -5.88 -7.22 20.54
N ASN A 323 -6.33 -6.26 21.35
CA ASN A 323 -7.46 -5.40 21.02
C ASN A 323 -7.18 -4.60 19.75
N GLY A 324 -5.98 -4.04 19.63
CA GLY A 324 -5.60 -3.28 18.45
C GLY A 324 -5.53 -4.13 17.19
N VAL A 325 -4.99 -5.34 17.26
CA VAL A 325 -4.97 -6.30 16.13
C VAL A 325 -6.39 -6.64 15.68
N VAL A 326 -7.30 -6.94 16.62
CA VAL A 326 -8.71 -7.21 16.30
C VAL A 326 -9.35 -6.00 15.60
N VAL A 327 -9.14 -4.78 16.13
CA VAL A 327 -9.65 -3.56 15.51
C VAL A 327 -9.11 -3.40 14.07
N ARG A 328 -7.81 -3.64 13.83
CA ARG A 328 -7.24 -3.52 12.48
C ARG A 328 -7.73 -4.60 11.52
N LEU A 329 -7.92 -5.82 11.97
CA LEU A 329 -8.54 -6.87 11.16
C LEU A 329 -9.96 -6.50 10.78
N VAL A 330 -10.78 -6.04 11.74
CA VAL A 330 -12.12 -5.56 11.46
C VAL A 330 -12.08 -4.40 10.46
N GLN A 331 -11.19 -3.41 10.63
CA GLN A 331 -11.04 -2.29 9.70
C GLN A 331 -10.58 -2.69 8.31
N LEU A 332 -9.78 -3.76 8.17
CA LEU A 332 -9.37 -4.26 6.86
C LEU A 332 -10.55 -4.86 6.09
N PHE A 333 -11.45 -5.57 6.79
CA PHE A 333 -12.53 -6.33 6.18
C PHE A 333 -13.89 -5.65 6.27
N HIS A 334 -14.13 -4.78 7.26
CA HIS A 334 -15.43 -4.14 7.46
C HIS A 334 -15.47 -2.74 6.84
N PRO A 335 -16.49 -2.47 6.00
CA PRO A 335 -16.58 -1.21 5.27
C PRO A 335 -16.96 0.00 6.12
N GLU A 336 -17.52 -0.22 7.31
CA GLU A 336 -18.03 0.86 8.18
C GLU A 336 -16.94 1.59 8.97
N ALA A 337 -15.71 1.14 8.90
CA ALA A 337 -14.59 1.88 9.47
C ALA A 337 -14.35 3.18 8.68
N LYS A 338 -15.31 4.08 8.79
CA LYS A 338 -15.23 5.54 8.63
C LYS A 338 -14.72 6.15 7.30
N TRP A 339 -14.50 5.39 6.23
CA TRP A 339 -14.30 5.94 4.88
C TRP A 339 -15.64 5.97 4.14
N ARG A 340 -16.43 6.97 4.41
CA ARG A 340 -17.74 7.14 3.77
C ARG A 340 -17.61 8.26 2.74
N LEU A 341 -17.56 7.91 1.47
CA LEU A 341 -18.07 8.79 0.44
C LEU A 341 -19.59 8.66 0.52
N SER A 342 -20.25 9.57 1.23
CA SER A 342 -21.69 9.60 1.28
C SER A 342 -22.21 10.49 0.15
N VAL A 343 -23.21 9.99 -0.56
CA VAL A 343 -23.96 10.75 -1.56
C VAL A 343 -25.30 11.08 -0.97
N GLU A 344 -25.59 12.37 -0.80
CA GLU A 344 -26.93 12.82 -0.40
C GLU A 344 -27.81 12.95 -1.64
N ARG A 345 -28.80 12.08 -1.73
CA ARG A 345 -29.94 12.29 -2.63
C ARG A 345 -31.07 12.88 -1.80
N LYS A 346 -31.73 13.95 -2.29
CA LYS A 346 -32.79 14.69 -1.58
C LYS A 346 -33.87 13.80 -0.94
N ASP A 347 -34.05 12.56 -1.42
CA ASP A 347 -35.13 11.67 -1.02
C ASP A 347 -34.67 10.23 -0.68
N LYS A 348 -33.38 9.98 -0.48
CA LYS A 348 -32.86 8.62 -0.19
C LYS A 348 -31.80 8.65 0.89
N PRO A 349 -31.73 7.59 1.75
CA PRO A 349 -30.72 7.51 2.79
C PRO A 349 -29.31 7.55 2.19
N LYS A 350 -28.37 8.16 2.93
CA LYS A 350 -26.96 8.25 2.59
C LYS A 350 -26.43 6.86 2.19
N ARG A 351 -25.95 6.74 0.97
CA ARG A 351 -25.44 5.47 0.43
C ARG A 351 -23.92 5.54 0.25
N ILE A 352 -23.22 4.53 0.76
CA ILE A 352 -21.79 4.38 0.50
C ILE A 352 -21.61 3.89 -0.94
N VAL A 353 -20.90 4.67 -1.74
CA VAL A 353 -20.75 4.41 -3.19
C VAL A 353 -19.41 3.73 -3.52
N LEU A 354 -18.40 3.85 -2.64
CA LEU A 354 -17.09 3.23 -2.87
C LEU A 354 -17.15 1.71 -2.74
N PRO A 355 -16.36 0.98 -3.55
CA PRO A 355 -16.29 -0.48 -3.44
C PRO A 355 -15.85 -0.92 -2.03
N HIS A 356 -16.56 -1.90 -1.49
CA HIS A 356 -16.18 -2.53 -0.23
C HIS A 356 -14.91 -3.37 -0.42
N ARG A 357 -13.75 -2.73 -0.30
CA ARG A 357 -12.43 -3.34 -0.55
C ARG A 357 -12.22 -4.68 0.17
N GLY A 358 -12.71 -4.79 1.41
CA GLY A 358 -12.63 -6.03 2.19
C GLY A 358 -13.45 -7.14 1.57
N LEU A 359 -14.68 -6.89 1.11
CA LEU A 359 -15.52 -7.90 0.46
C LEU A 359 -14.88 -8.41 -0.84
N TYR A 360 -14.29 -7.53 -1.64
CA TYR A 360 -13.58 -7.96 -2.85
C TYR A 360 -12.34 -8.78 -2.54
N LEU A 361 -11.57 -8.37 -1.50
CA LEU A 361 -10.39 -9.13 -1.06
C LEU A 361 -10.79 -10.51 -0.53
N ILE A 362 -11.86 -10.60 0.28
CA ILE A 362 -12.42 -11.87 0.76
C ILE A 362 -12.92 -12.72 -0.41
N GLY A 363 -13.66 -12.12 -1.35
CA GLY A 363 -14.16 -12.83 -2.54
C GLY A 363 -13.04 -13.41 -3.38
N LEU A 364 -11.98 -12.65 -3.62
CA LEU A 364 -10.79 -13.13 -4.34
C LEU A 364 -10.01 -14.20 -3.55
N ALA A 365 -9.90 -14.04 -2.24
CA ALA A 365 -9.28 -15.04 -1.37
C ALA A 365 -10.10 -16.34 -1.35
N ALA A 366 -11.43 -16.25 -1.27
CA ALA A 366 -12.32 -17.40 -1.37
C ALA A 366 -12.19 -18.09 -2.73
N LEU A 367 -12.12 -17.31 -3.81
CA LEU A 367 -11.87 -17.85 -5.15
C LEU A 367 -10.52 -18.59 -5.23
N ALA A 368 -9.45 -18.04 -4.65
CA ALA A 368 -8.15 -18.69 -4.56
C ALA A 368 -8.21 -19.99 -3.74
N LEU A 369 -8.97 -20.02 -2.64
CA LEU A 369 -9.20 -21.22 -1.83
C LEU A 369 -9.97 -22.29 -2.61
N VAL A 370 -10.98 -21.91 -3.38
CA VAL A 370 -11.71 -22.83 -4.28
C VAL A 370 -10.75 -23.42 -5.32
N MET A 371 -9.87 -22.61 -5.92
CA MET A 371 -8.85 -23.11 -6.85
C MET A 371 -7.88 -24.07 -6.15
N CYS A 372 -7.51 -23.80 -4.91
CA CYS A 372 -6.70 -24.70 -4.09
C CYS A 372 -7.40 -26.03 -3.86
N GLY A 373 -8.70 -26.02 -3.50
CA GLY A 373 -9.52 -27.23 -3.33
C GLY A 373 -9.62 -28.07 -4.63
N VAL A 374 -9.81 -27.42 -5.79
CA VAL A 374 -9.83 -28.11 -7.09
C VAL A 374 -8.45 -28.72 -7.41
N ALA A 375 -7.35 -28.00 -7.17
CA ALA A 375 -6.01 -28.55 -7.35
C ALA A 375 -5.71 -29.72 -6.41
N ALA A 376 -6.19 -29.65 -5.15
CA ALA A 376 -6.07 -30.70 -4.15
C ALA A 376 -6.82 -31.98 -4.56
N SER A 377 -8.07 -31.85 -5.00
CA SER A 377 -8.89 -32.97 -5.44
C SER A 377 -8.31 -33.74 -6.63
N GLN A 378 -7.39 -33.09 -7.36
CA GLN A 378 -6.68 -33.68 -8.50
C GLN A 378 -5.28 -34.18 -8.15
N GLY A 379 -4.88 -34.15 -6.87
CA GLY A 379 -3.52 -34.53 -6.46
C GLY A 379 -2.42 -33.62 -7.02
N ARG A 380 -2.74 -32.37 -7.39
CA ARG A 380 -1.80 -31.46 -8.07
C ARG A 380 -1.15 -30.43 -7.17
N LEU A 381 -1.45 -30.44 -5.86
CA LEU A 381 -0.85 -29.50 -4.90
C LEU A 381 0.69 -29.65 -4.79
N GLU A 382 1.21 -30.84 -5.05
CA GLU A 382 2.66 -31.07 -5.12
C GLU A 382 3.39 -30.13 -6.11
N LYS A 383 2.66 -29.67 -7.14
CA LYS A 383 3.18 -28.72 -8.14
C LYS A 383 3.26 -27.28 -7.66
N LEU A 384 2.65 -26.96 -6.50
CA LEU A 384 2.74 -25.61 -5.91
C LEU A 384 4.15 -25.24 -5.47
N GLY A 385 5.00 -26.23 -5.32
CA GLY A 385 6.32 -25.99 -4.75
C GLY A 385 6.22 -25.58 -3.27
N PRO A 386 7.34 -25.43 -2.59
CA PRO A 386 7.38 -25.08 -1.18
C PRO A 386 7.11 -23.62 -0.92
N ILE A 387 6.88 -23.31 0.35
CA ILE A 387 6.85 -21.93 0.83
C ILE A 387 8.21 -21.30 0.60
N THR A 388 8.28 -20.34 -0.31
CA THR A 388 9.52 -19.64 -0.67
C THR A 388 9.80 -18.47 0.28
N LEU A 389 11.05 -18.02 0.34
CA LEU A 389 11.41 -16.84 1.14
C LEU A 389 10.57 -15.58 0.81
N PRO A 390 10.20 -15.29 -0.46
CA PRO A 390 9.26 -14.21 -0.77
C PRO A 390 7.90 -14.35 -0.08
N VAL A 391 7.36 -15.56 -0.01
CA VAL A 391 6.08 -15.82 0.69
C VAL A 391 6.24 -15.60 2.19
N LEU A 392 7.32 -16.10 2.79
CA LEU A 392 7.61 -15.87 4.21
C LEU A 392 7.81 -14.38 4.51
N LEU A 393 8.54 -13.64 3.67
CA LEU A 393 8.66 -12.18 3.81
C LEU A 393 7.29 -11.50 3.78
N SER A 394 6.42 -11.92 2.86
CA SER A 394 5.08 -11.34 2.74
C SER A 394 4.22 -11.58 3.96
N LEU A 395 4.20 -12.83 4.47
CA LEU A 395 3.47 -13.20 5.69
C LEU A 395 4.02 -12.45 6.91
N THR A 396 5.35 -12.42 7.06
CA THR A 396 5.99 -11.69 8.17
C THR A 396 5.70 -10.20 8.08
N THR A 397 5.75 -9.62 6.87
CA THR A 397 5.37 -8.21 6.66
C THR A 397 3.94 -7.95 7.09
N PHE A 398 3.00 -8.79 6.66
CA PHE A 398 1.60 -8.66 7.07
C PHE A 398 1.45 -8.68 8.59
N LEU A 399 2.06 -9.66 9.26
CA LEU A 399 2.00 -9.80 10.72
C LEU A 399 2.63 -8.60 11.44
N VAL A 400 3.82 -8.17 11.02
CA VAL A 400 4.52 -7.03 11.64
C VAL A 400 3.72 -5.74 11.48
N TYR A 401 3.17 -5.47 10.29
CA TYR A 401 2.34 -4.28 10.10
C TYR A 401 1.02 -4.36 10.87
N LEU A 402 0.40 -5.54 10.92
CA LEU A 402 -0.82 -5.74 11.69
C LEU A 402 -0.57 -5.50 13.19
N MET A 403 0.52 -6.03 13.73
CA MET A 403 0.92 -5.82 15.13
C MET A 403 1.29 -4.36 15.39
N ALA A 404 2.15 -3.75 14.56
CA ALA A 404 2.57 -2.37 14.73
C ALA A 404 1.40 -1.39 14.64
N THR A 405 0.53 -1.55 13.63
CA THR A 405 -0.65 -0.70 13.49
C THR A 405 -1.71 -0.99 14.53
N GLY A 406 -1.83 -2.23 15.01
CA GLY A 406 -2.67 -2.61 16.13
C GLY A 406 -2.21 -1.94 17.43
N TRP A 407 -0.92 -2.03 17.75
CA TRP A 407 -0.35 -1.34 18.89
C TRP A 407 -0.62 0.16 18.91
N TYR A 408 -0.65 0.77 17.72
CA TYR A 408 -0.85 2.20 17.53
C TYR A 408 -2.33 2.66 17.61
N VAL A 409 -3.29 1.74 17.80
CA VAL A 409 -4.73 2.06 17.83
C VAL A 409 -5.13 3.10 18.87
N PRO A 410 -4.66 3.08 20.13
CA PRO A 410 -5.09 4.03 21.15
C PRO A 410 -4.70 5.47 20.83
N THR A 411 -3.61 5.69 20.11
CA THR A 411 -3.07 7.00 19.75
C THR A 411 -3.64 7.56 18.45
N GLY A 412 -4.64 6.92 17.88
CA GLY A 412 -5.57 7.52 16.94
C GLY A 412 -5.24 7.51 15.45
N PRO A 413 -4.07 7.14 14.92
CA PRO A 413 -3.94 7.13 13.47
C PRO A 413 -4.79 6.04 12.87
N GLY A 414 -5.72 6.49 12.06
CA GLY A 414 -6.78 5.71 11.49
C GLY A 414 -6.31 4.50 10.67
N HIS A 415 -7.27 3.81 10.14
CA HIS A 415 -7.11 2.65 9.24
C HIS A 415 -6.23 2.91 8.00
N ARG A 416 -5.85 4.17 7.70
CA ARG A 416 -4.95 4.52 6.58
C ARG A 416 -3.61 3.78 6.62
N PHE A 417 -3.14 3.37 7.80
CA PHE A 417 -1.90 2.61 7.93
C PHE A 417 -2.04 1.16 7.47
N ILE A 418 -3.18 0.52 7.74
CA ILE A 418 -3.44 -0.83 7.26
C ILE A 418 -3.64 -0.87 5.73
N MET A 419 -4.04 0.28 5.13
CA MET A 419 -4.15 0.42 3.68
C MET A 419 -2.84 0.24 2.93
N THR A 420 -1.72 0.46 3.60
CA THR A 420 -0.39 0.19 3.03
C THR A 420 -0.27 -1.26 2.54
N LEU A 421 -0.92 -2.20 3.22
CA LEU A 421 -0.90 -3.61 2.87
C LEU A 421 -1.91 -4.00 1.78
N TYR A 422 -2.88 -3.14 1.47
CA TYR A 422 -3.98 -3.53 0.58
C TYR A 422 -3.51 -3.97 -0.81
N MET A 423 -2.69 -3.15 -1.48
CA MET A 423 -2.19 -3.48 -2.82
C MET A 423 -1.26 -4.70 -2.84
N PRO A 424 -0.29 -4.85 -1.91
CA PRO A 424 0.50 -6.06 -1.82
C PRO A 424 -0.33 -7.32 -1.53
N LEU A 425 -1.32 -7.25 -0.64
CA LEU A 425 -2.22 -8.37 -0.35
C LEU A 425 -3.06 -8.74 -1.57
N LEU A 426 -3.66 -7.76 -2.23
CA LEU A 426 -4.43 -7.98 -3.45
C LEU A 426 -3.58 -8.67 -4.52
N TRP A 427 -2.33 -8.19 -4.71
CA TRP A 427 -1.40 -8.83 -5.62
C TRP A 427 -1.14 -10.30 -5.27
N LEU A 428 -0.83 -10.61 -4.01
CA LEU A 428 -0.56 -11.99 -3.57
C LEU A 428 -1.77 -12.91 -3.78
N VAL A 429 -2.96 -12.44 -3.42
CA VAL A 429 -4.20 -13.21 -3.57
C VAL A 429 -4.52 -13.49 -5.03
N VAL A 430 -4.42 -12.47 -5.88
CA VAL A 430 -4.75 -12.62 -7.32
C VAL A 430 -3.70 -13.47 -8.04
N GLN A 431 -2.41 -13.24 -7.77
CA GLN A 431 -1.35 -14.04 -8.37
C GLN A 431 -1.39 -15.49 -7.88
N GLY A 432 -1.64 -15.71 -6.59
CA GLY A 432 -1.83 -17.05 -6.02
C GLY A 432 -3.02 -17.78 -6.64
N GLY A 433 -4.16 -17.11 -6.78
CA GLY A 433 -5.35 -17.65 -7.43
C GLY A 433 -5.10 -18.03 -8.89
N ASP A 434 -4.41 -17.18 -9.67
CA ASP A 434 -4.07 -17.46 -11.07
C ASP A 434 -3.10 -18.64 -11.20
N GLN A 435 -2.10 -18.73 -10.32
CA GLN A 435 -1.18 -19.89 -10.26
C GLN A 435 -1.90 -21.19 -9.92
N LEU A 436 -2.78 -21.17 -8.90
CA LEU A 436 -3.58 -22.33 -8.50
C LEU A 436 -4.50 -22.80 -9.64
N ARG A 437 -5.14 -21.87 -10.34
CA ARG A 437 -5.92 -22.14 -11.54
C ARG A 437 -5.07 -22.83 -12.63
N ALA A 438 -3.88 -22.27 -12.91
CA ALA A 438 -2.98 -22.81 -13.92
C ALA A 438 -2.48 -24.22 -13.55
N ILE A 439 -2.16 -24.47 -12.29
CA ILE A 439 -1.72 -25.78 -11.78
C ILE A 439 -2.85 -26.80 -11.84
N SER A 440 -4.08 -26.42 -11.48
CA SER A 440 -5.23 -27.32 -11.54
C SER A 440 -5.48 -27.81 -12.96
N GLY A 441 -5.32 -26.93 -13.98
CA GLY A 441 -5.55 -27.24 -15.38
C GLY A 441 -6.96 -27.76 -15.67
N ALA A 442 -7.85 -27.74 -14.66
CA ALA A 442 -9.19 -28.25 -14.78
C ALA A 442 -10.11 -27.25 -15.47
N ARG A 443 -10.96 -27.75 -16.35
CA ARG A 443 -11.98 -26.92 -17.02
C ARG A 443 -12.89 -26.22 -16.01
N LEU A 444 -13.28 -26.91 -14.96
CA LEU A 444 -14.07 -26.35 -13.86
C LEU A 444 -13.36 -25.19 -13.17
N ALA A 445 -12.07 -25.31 -12.87
CA ALA A 445 -11.28 -24.23 -12.28
C ALA A 445 -11.26 -22.97 -13.15
N ASN A 446 -11.01 -23.15 -14.46
CA ASN A 446 -11.05 -22.03 -15.41
C ASN A 446 -12.43 -21.34 -15.44
N TRP A 447 -13.51 -22.11 -15.38
CA TRP A 447 -14.87 -21.56 -15.39
C TRP A 447 -15.21 -20.81 -14.10
N LEU A 448 -14.91 -21.40 -12.95
CA LEU A 448 -15.14 -20.75 -11.64
C LEU A 448 -14.33 -19.46 -11.51
N TYR A 449 -13.07 -19.51 -11.94
CA TYR A 449 -12.19 -18.34 -11.94
C TYR A 449 -12.70 -17.24 -12.87
N LEU A 450 -13.12 -17.59 -14.10
CA LEU A 450 -13.70 -16.65 -15.04
C LEU A 450 -15.00 -16.05 -14.51
N ALA A 451 -15.91 -16.87 -14.00
CA ALA A 451 -17.19 -16.42 -13.45
C ALA A 451 -16.99 -15.46 -12.26
N GLY A 452 -16.07 -15.79 -11.35
CA GLY A 452 -15.72 -14.94 -10.21
C GLY A 452 -15.19 -13.58 -10.66
N HIS A 453 -14.25 -13.56 -11.60
CA HIS A 453 -13.71 -12.31 -12.13
C HIS A 453 -14.72 -11.49 -12.95
N LEU A 454 -15.60 -12.14 -13.72
CA LEU A 454 -16.69 -11.45 -14.43
C LEU A 454 -17.68 -10.82 -13.46
N ALA A 455 -18.06 -11.54 -12.39
CA ALA A 455 -18.92 -10.98 -11.34
C ALA A 455 -18.28 -9.73 -10.70
N ILE A 456 -17.00 -9.79 -10.38
CA ILE A 456 -16.25 -8.64 -9.87
C ILE A 456 -16.24 -7.49 -10.89
N SER A 457 -15.99 -7.77 -12.18
CA SER A 457 -16.01 -6.76 -13.24
C SER A 457 -17.36 -6.05 -13.33
N VAL A 458 -18.47 -6.80 -13.30
CA VAL A 458 -19.82 -6.23 -13.34
C VAL A 458 -20.09 -5.35 -12.13
N LEU A 459 -19.71 -5.79 -10.92
CA LEU A 459 -19.85 -5.01 -9.71
C LEU A 459 -19.01 -3.73 -9.73
N LEU A 460 -17.77 -3.80 -10.22
CA LEU A 460 -16.89 -2.64 -10.32
C LEU A 460 -17.41 -1.65 -11.37
N LEU A 461 -17.85 -2.14 -12.53
CA LEU A 461 -18.43 -1.30 -13.58
C LEU A 461 -19.69 -0.60 -13.09
N SER A 462 -20.58 -1.31 -12.36
CA SER A 462 -21.77 -0.68 -11.77
C SER A 462 -21.39 0.45 -10.81
N ARG A 463 -20.31 0.30 -10.04
CA ARG A 463 -19.81 1.37 -9.15
C ARG A 463 -19.24 2.55 -9.91
N VAL A 464 -18.49 2.33 -10.99
CA VAL A 464 -18.02 3.42 -11.86
C VAL A 464 -19.20 4.19 -12.43
N VAL A 465 -20.22 3.50 -12.94
CA VAL A 465 -21.43 4.13 -13.52
C VAL A 465 -22.19 4.93 -12.45
N GLU A 466 -22.39 4.36 -11.25
CA GLU A 466 -23.00 5.09 -10.13
C GLU A 466 -22.22 6.37 -9.80
N LEU A 467 -20.91 6.29 -9.66
CA LEU A 467 -20.04 7.45 -9.35
C LEU A 467 -20.05 8.51 -10.46
N LEU A 468 -20.17 8.10 -11.72
CA LEU A 468 -20.26 9.04 -12.86
C LEU A 468 -21.62 9.73 -12.92
N GLN A 469 -22.70 9.06 -12.51
CA GLN A 469 -24.08 9.60 -12.48
C GLN A 469 -24.31 10.48 -11.26
N ASP A 470 -23.60 10.25 -10.16
CA ASP A 470 -23.76 11.05 -8.95
C ASP A 470 -23.19 12.46 -9.15
N THR A 471 -24.05 13.45 -8.92
CA THR A 471 -23.70 14.87 -9.11
C THR A 471 -23.36 15.60 -7.81
N ARG A 472 -23.65 14.98 -6.64
CA ARG A 472 -23.40 15.58 -5.33
C ARG A 472 -22.66 14.60 -4.43
N PHE A 473 -21.46 14.99 -4.02
CA PHE A 473 -20.64 14.26 -3.06
C PHE A 473 -20.65 15.03 -1.74
N GLU A 474 -20.96 14.33 -0.66
CA GLU A 474 -20.78 14.87 0.68
C GLU A 474 -19.35 14.62 1.16
N LYS A 475 -19.00 15.35 2.22
CA LYS A 475 -17.69 15.28 2.88
C LYS A 475 -17.18 13.83 2.99
N ILE A 476 -16.03 13.55 2.40
CA ILE A 476 -15.27 12.37 2.76
C ILE A 476 -14.71 12.65 4.15
N SER A 477 -15.30 12.05 5.16
CA SER A 477 -14.72 12.14 6.48
C SER A 477 -13.53 11.19 6.57
N TYR A 478 -12.32 11.73 6.72
CA TYR A 478 -11.28 11.00 7.44
C TYR A 478 -11.76 10.90 8.87
N ALA A 479 -12.22 9.77 9.27
CA ALA A 479 -12.35 9.53 10.68
C ALA A 479 -11.03 8.97 11.19
N PHE A 480 -10.45 9.69 12.08
CA PHE A 480 -9.33 9.25 12.93
C PHE A 480 -9.77 8.15 13.89
#